data_681b13999a46afc03b118ddbbe9c1045
#
_entry.id   681b13999a46afc03b118ddbbe9c1045
#
_cell.length_a   1.000
_cell.length_b   1.000
_cell.length_c   1.000
_cell.angle_alpha   90.00
_cell.angle_beta   90.00
_cell.angle_gamma   90.00
#
_symmetry.space_group_name_H-M   'P 1'
#
loop_
_entity.id
_entity.type
_entity.pdbx_description
1 polymer ?
#
loop_
_entity_poly.entity_id
_entity_poly.type
_entity_poly.pdbx_seq_one_letter_code
_entity_poly.pdbx_strand_id
1 'polypeptide(L)'
;MIQRCAGILFFRLRKESEELEFFMVSPGGPAWRNRFAWAPPKGHIEKTDHDSWDAAKREFEEETGVHIPDTETPKINPILFAQRKDKEVVLYPMDYGESNVTINIEECQSNMFEWKDGKEYPEVEHYRWLTYDELKGSVVRAYGEIIKQIVKMYSDNVWFMPNIKDKTTYVN
;
A
#
# COMPACT_ATOMS: atom_id res chain seq x y z
N MET A 1 -15.92 9.82 14.72
CA MET A 1 -15.01 10.56 13.80
C MET A 1 -14.40 9.53 12.86
N ILE A 2 -14.40 9.78 11.53
CA ILE A 2 -13.81 8.87 10.55
C ILE A 2 -12.32 9.17 10.49
N GLN A 3 -11.49 8.13 10.68
CA GLN A 3 -10.05 8.19 10.46
C GLN A 3 -9.77 8.10 8.97
N ARG A 4 -8.95 9.01 8.45
CA ARG A 4 -8.52 9.00 7.05
C ARG A 4 -7.06 8.63 6.95
N CYS A 5 -6.77 7.66 6.08
CA CYS A 5 -5.43 7.19 5.78
C CYS A 5 -5.14 7.31 4.28
N ALA A 6 -3.87 7.36 3.95
CA ALA A 6 -3.40 7.30 2.57
C ALA A 6 -2.23 6.33 2.45
N GLY A 7 -2.06 5.71 1.30
CA GLY A 7 -0.98 4.78 1.05
C GLY A 7 -0.70 4.58 -0.43
N ILE A 8 0.43 3.94 -0.72
CA ILE A 8 0.87 3.59 -2.07
C ILE A 8 0.89 2.08 -2.22
N LEU A 9 0.28 1.59 -3.29
CA LEU A 9 0.33 0.19 -3.69
C LEU A 9 1.14 0.06 -4.98
N PHE A 10 2.44 -0.21 -4.84
CA PHE A 10 3.26 -0.55 -5.99
C PHE A 10 2.94 -1.95 -6.49
N PHE A 11 2.83 -2.08 -7.81
CA PHE A 11 2.72 -3.36 -8.49
C PHE A 11 3.72 -3.45 -9.63
N ARG A 12 4.08 -4.67 -10.00
CA ARG A 12 4.94 -4.98 -11.14
C ARG A 12 4.66 -6.39 -11.66
N LEU A 13 5.10 -6.70 -12.85
CA LEU A 13 5.10 -8.07 -13.35
C LEU A 13 6.28 -8.84 -12.76
N ARG A 14 5.99 -10.02 -12.21
CA ARG A 14 7.03 -10.99 -11.83
C ARG A 14 7.60 -11.63 -13.09
N LYS A 15 8.91 -11.54 -13.25
CA LYS A 15 9.58 -11.98 -14.49
C LYS A 15 9.37 -13.46 -14.83
N GLU A 16 9.32 -14.30 -13.81
CA GLU A 16 9.28 -15.76 -13.98
C GLU A 16 7.89 -16.28 -14.36
N SER A 17 6.82 -15.65 -13.88
CA SER A 17 5.44 -16.12 -14.05
C SER A 17 4.52 -15.19 -14.83
N GLU A 18 4.97 -14.00 -15.16
CA GLU A 18 4.16 -12.92 -15.77
C GLU A 18 2.92 -12.53 -14.96
N GLU A 19 2.89 -12.89 -13.68
CA GLU A 19 1.84 -12.48 -12.75
C GLU A 19 2.15 -11.12 -12.15
N LEU A 20 1.10 -10.36 -11.84
CA LEU A 20 1.26 -9.16 -11.02
C LEU A 20 1.65 -9.55 -9.59
N GLU A 21 2.67 -8.88 -9.09
CA GLU A 21 3.02 -8.90 -7.67
C GLU A 21 2.98 -7.49 -7.09
N PHE A 22 2.68 -7.42 -5.81
CA PHE A 22 2.43 -6.20 -5.07
C PHE A 22 3.43 -6.05 -3.94
N PHE A 23 3.94 -4.84 -3.75
CA PHE A 23 4.78 -4.54 -2.60
C PHE A 23 3.93 -4.37 -1.35
N MET A 24 4.11 -5.27 -0.40
CA MET A 24 3.31 -5.37 0.81
C MET A 24 4.19 -5.37 2.05
N VAL A 25 3.63 -4.85 3.13
CA VAL A 25 4.27 -4.82 4.45
C VAL A 25 3.42 -5.51 5.49
N SER A 26 4.05 -6.00 6.55
CA SER A 26 3.36 -6.61 7.67
C SER A 26 3.91 -6.07 9.00
N PRO A 27 3.03 -5.88 10.01
CA PRO A 27 3.42 -5.30 11.29
C PRO A 27 4.48 -6.09 12.03
N GLY A 28 5.24 -5.39 12.87
CA GLY A 28 6.15 -5.95 13.84
C GLY A 28 5.53 -6.19 15.21
N GLY A 29 6.33 -6.74 16.11
CA GLY A 29 5.98 -6.94 17.50
C GLY A 29 5.40 -8.33 17.82
N PRO A 30 5.19 -8.61 19.12
CA PRO A 30 4.88 -9.96 19.61
C PRO A 30 3.56 -10.52 19.09
N ALA A 31 2.57 -9.67 18.81
CA ALA A 31 1.27 -10.10 18.29
C ALA A 31 1.36 -10.70 16.87
N TRP A 32 2.44 -10.43 16.15
CA TRP A 32 2.64 -10.81 14.74
C TRP A 32 3.74 -11.84 14.52
N ARG A 33 4.34 -12.39 15.60
CA ARG A 33 5.49 -13.31 15.50
C ARG A 33 5.29 -14.51 14.59
N ASN A 34 4.08 -15.07 14.58
CA ASN A 34 3.76 -16.32 13.87
C ASN A 34 2.70 -16.12 12.79
N ARG A 35 2.42 -14.89 12.40
CA ARG A 35 1.42 -14.59 11.39
C ARG A 35 1.75 -13.29 10.66
N PHE A 36 1.24 -13.15 9.45
CA PHE A 36 1.33 -11.95 8.66
C PHE A 36 -0.05 -11.31 8.53
N ALA A 37 -0.06 -9.98 8.48
CA ALA A 37 -1.21 -9.18 8.07
C ALA A 37 -0.74 -8.22 6.98
N TRP A 38 -0.64 -8.73 5.76
CA TRP A 38 -0.15 -7.97 4.62
C TRP A 38 -1.08 -6.84 4.24
N ALA A 39 -0.52 -5.67 4.10
CA ALA A 39 -1.19 -4.46 3.64
C ALA A 39 -0.20 -3.58 2.85
N PRO A 40 -0.67 -2.69 1.97
CA PRO A 40 0.20 -1.66 1.41
C PRO A 40 0.73 -0.74 2.51
N PRO A 41 1.93 -0.16 2.36
CA PRO A 41 2.40 0.91 3.24
C PRO A 41 1.40 2.08 3.26
N LYS A 42 0.96 2.48 4.43
CA LYS A 42 -0.07 3.51 4.61
C LYS A 42 -0.16 3.99 6.05
N GLY A 43 -0.66 5.18 6.24
CA GLY A 43 -0.97 5.67 7.57
C GLY A 43 -1.88 6.89 7.56
N HIS A 44 -1.96 7.55 8.68
CA HIS A 44 -2.89 8.66 8.89
C HIS A 44 -2.54 9.89 8.07
N ILE A 45 -3.56 10.52 7.48
CA ILE A 45 -3.43 11.85 6.89
C ILE A 45 -3.37 12.86 8.04
N GLU A 46 -2.27 13.58 8.14
CA GLU A 46 -2.03 14.59 9.15
C GLU A 46 -2.42 16.00 8.66
N LYS A 47 -2.61 16.92 9.60
CA LYS A 47 -2.92 18.32 9.26
C LYS A 47 -1.79 19.05 8.53
N THR A 48 -0.59 18.52 8.64
CA THR A 48 0.62 19.04 7.99
C THR A 48 0.77 18.57 6.55
N ASP A 49 0.06 17.52 6.14
CA ASP A 49 0.06 17.03 4.77
C ASP A 49 -0.77 17.98 3.88
N HIS A 50 -0.25 18.33 2.71
CA HIS A 50 -0.98 19.18 1.76
C HIS A 50 -2.22 18.49 1.21
N ASP A 51 -2.09 17.19 0.92
CA ASP A 51 -3.14 16.34 0.39
C ASP A 51 -2.89 14.88 0.74
N SER A 52 -3.75 14.00 0.26
CA SER A 52 -3.61 12.55 0.50
C SER A 52 -2.41 11.92 -0.20
N TRP A 53 -1.94 12.51 -1.31
CA TRP A 53 -0.72 12.03 -1.98
C TRP A 53 0.53 12.34 -1.15
N ASP A 54 0.59 13.53 -0.58
CA ASP A 54 1.68 13.91 0.34
C ASP A 54 1.73 12.99 1.56
N ALA A 55 0.57 12.72 2.16
CA ALA A 55 0.46 11.75 3.25
C ALA A 55 0.94 10.35 2.83
N ALA A 56 0.52 9.89 1.65
CA ALA A 56 0.91 8.57 1.14
C ALA A 56 2.43 8.43 0.94
N LYS A 57 3.09 9.49 0.42
CA LYS A 57 4.56 9.52 0.27
C LYS A 57 5.26 9.48 1.63
N ARG A 58 4.82 10.31 2.56
CA ARG A 58 5.39 10.38 3.92
C ARG A 58 5.28 9.04 4.63
N GLU A 59 4.10 8.44 4.64
CA GLU A 59 3.84 7.15 5.28
C GLU A 59 4.65 6.01 4.62
N PHE A 60 4.79 6.04 3.29
CA PHE A 60 5.62 5.07 2.60
C PHE A 60 7.08 5.13 3.06
N GLU A 61 7.64 6.33 3.16
CA GLU A 61 9.01 6.53 3.65
C GLU A 61 9.15 6.15 5.14
N GLU A 62 8.19 6.51 5.98
CA GLU A 62 8.19 6.16 7.41
C GLU A 62 8.15 4.64 7.64
N GLU A 63 7.34 3.92 6.89
CA GLU A 63 7.18 2.47 7.04
C GLU A 63 8.26 1.64 6.33
N THR A 64 8.92 2.17 5.31
CA THR A 64 9.86 1.40 4.48
C THR A 64 11.29 1.95 4.45
N GLY A 65 11.48 3.21 4.81
CA GLY A 65 12.76 3.93 4.62
C GLY A 65 13.02 4.33 3.16
N VAL A 66 12.10 4.03 2.24
CA VAL A 66 12.25 4.35 0.80
C VAL A 66 11.66 5.72 0.50
N HIS A 67 12.49 6.60 -0.06
CA HIS A 67 12.06 7.94 -0.47
C HIS A 67 11.29 7.91 -1.78
N ILE A 68 10.14 8.58 -1.82
CA ILE A 68 9.38 8.85 -3.03
C ILE A 68 9.76 10.24 -3.54
N PRO A 69 10.43 10.37 -4.70
CA PRO A 69 10.82 11.68 -5.23
C PRO A 69 9.62 12.59 -5.48
N ASP A 70 9.79 13.90 -5.28
CA ASP A 70 8.74 14.89 -5.55
C ASP A 70 8.31 14.94 -7.02
N THR A 71 9.14 14.43 -7.91
CA THR A 71 8.84 14.29 -9.34
C THR A 71 7.87 13.15 -9.64
N GLU A 72 7.68 12.21 -8.67
CA GLU A 72 6.69 11.15 -8.81
C GLU A 72 5.28 11.70 -8.64
N THR A 73 4.44 11.37 -9.57
CA THR A 73 3.01 11.71 -9.55
C THR A 73 2.17 10.48 -9.89
N PRO A 74 0.99 10.33 -9.27
CA PRO A 74 0.09 9.23 -9.59
C PRO A 74 -0.37 9.32 -11.04
N LYS A 75 -0.20 8.26 -11.81
CA LYS A 75 -0.69 8.13 -13.19
C LYS A 75 -2.02 7.38 -13.27
N ILE A 76 -2.37 6.69 -12.21
CA ILE A 76 -3.60 5.92 -12.04
C ILE A 76 -4.44 6.62 -10.97
N ASN A 77 -5.74 6.71 -11.19
CA ASN A 77 -6.64 7.31 -10.20
C ASN A 77 -6.57 6.58 -8.85
N PRO A 78 -6.53 7.31 -7.74
CA PRO A 78 -6.57 6.68 -6.43
C PRO A 78 -7.91 5.97 -6.20
N ILE A 79 -7.86 4.94 -5.38
CA ILE A 79 -9.01 4.17 -4.95
C ILE A 79 -9.34 4.61 -3.52
N LEU A 80 -10.56 5.14 -3.31
CA LEU A 80 -11.06 5.45 -1.98
C LEU A 80 -11.99 4.32 -1.53
N PHE A 81 -11.76 3.80 -0.34
CA PHE A 81 -12.60 2.74 0.22
C PHE A 81 -12.64 2.79 1.74
N ALA A 82 -13.70 2.22 2.31
CA ALA A 82 -13.80 2.02 3.75
C ALA A 82 -13.08 0.71 4.14
N GLN A 83 -12.00 0.81 4.88
CA GLN A 83 -11.34 -0.37 5.43
C GLN A 83 -12.17 -1.00 6.54
N ARG A 84 -12.85 -0.16 7.29
CA ARG A 84 -13.83 -0.50 8.32
C ARG A 84 -14.76 0.70 8.56
N LYS A 85 -15.79 0.54 9.37
CA LYS A 85 -16.82 1.54 9.59
C LYS A 85 -16.31 2.94 9.98
N ASP A 86 -15.19 3.01 10.67
CA ASP A 86 -14.58 4.24 11.18
C ASP A 86 -13.26 4.62 10.49
N LYS A 87 -12.90 3.94 9.39
CA LYS A 87 -11.61 4.16 8.71
C LYS A 87 -11.75 4.11 7.19
N GLU A 88 -11.43 5.23 6.56
CA GLU A 88 -11.31 5.37 5.10
C GLU A 88 -9.85 5.38 4.68
N VAL A 89 -9.57 4.81 3.52
CA VAL A 89 -8.22 4.77 2.93
C VAL A 89 -8.27 5.26 1.49
N VAL A 90 -7.38 6.19 1.17
CA VAL A 90 -7.05 6.59 -0.19
C VAL A 90 -5.80 5.82 -0.61
N LEU A 91 -5.94 4.91 -1.57
CA LEU A 91 -4.84 4.07 -2.04
C LEU A 91 -4.45 4.46 -3.45
N TYR A 92 -3.16 4.73 -3.65
CA TYR A 92 -2.57 5.08 -4.94
C TYR A 92 -1.90 3.85 -5.58
N PRO A 93 -2.53 3.20 -6.58
CA PRO A 93 -1.86 2.17 -7.37
C PRO A 93 -0.78 2.80 -8.23
N MET A 94 0.42 2.21 -8.25
CA MET A 94 1.54 2.70 -9.04
C MET A 94 2.29 1.56 -9.71
N ASP A 95 2.52 1.70 -11.02
CA ASP A 95 3.39 0.79 -11.75
C ASP A 95 4.84 1.05 -11.38
N TYR A 96 5.45 0.09 -10.68
CA TYR A 96 6.83 0.20 -10.23
C TYR A 96 7.82 0.30 -11.40
N GLY A 97 7.55 -0.40 -12.50
CA GLY A 97 8.39 -0.37 -13.70
C GLY A 97 8.45 0.99 -14.39
N GLU A 98 7.41 1.81 -14.21
CA GLU A 98 7.32 3.16 -14.77
C GLU A 98 7.73 4.26 -13.77
N SER A 99 8.05 3.89 -12.54
CA SER A 99 8.44 4.82 -11.48
C SER A 99 9.96 5.07 -11.45
N ASN A 100 10.34 6.18 -10.81
CA ASN A 100 11.74 6.48 -10.46
C ASN A 100 12.07 6.08 -9.01
N VAL A 101 11.28 5.17 -8.44
CA VAL A 101 11.46 4.68 -7.07
C VAL A 101 12.27 3.39 -7.10
N THR A 102 13.21 3.24 -6.19
CA THR A 102 14.00 2.02 -6.02
C THR A 102 13.65 1.38 -4.68
N ILE A 103 13.08 0.18 -4.72
CA ILE A 103 12.76 -0.62 -3.54
C ILE A 103 13.73 -1.78 -3.47
N ASN A 104 14.59 -1.77 -2.47
CA ASN A 104 15.42 -2.93 -2.08
C ASN A 104 14.86 -3.49 -0.78
N ILE A 105 14.25 -4.67 -0.84
CA ILE A 105 13.59 -5.30 0.32
C ILE A 105 14.54 -5.48 1.49
N GLU A 106 15.80 -5.86 1.22
CA GLU A 106 16.80 -6.10 2.25
C GLU A 106 17.22 -4.84 3.00
N GLU A 107 17.01 -3.67 2.40
CA GLU A 107 17.33 -2.37 2.99
C GLU A 107 16.10 -1.70 3.63
N CYS A 108 14.89 -2.22 3.38
CA CYS A 108 13.67 -1.68 3.97
C CYS A 108 13.69 -1.81 5.49
N GLN A 109 13.37 -0.70 6.15
CA GLN A 109 13.16 -0.66 7.60
C GLN A 109 12.20 0.46 7.96
N SER A 110 11.36 0.22 8.97
CA SER A 110 10.47 1.24 9.52
C SER A 110 11.26 2.25 10.33
N ASN A 111 10.94 3.53 10.12
CA ASN A 111 11.45 4.63 10.93
C ASN A 111 10.55 4.94 12.13
N MET A 112 9.39 4.27 12.22
CA MET A 112 8.42 4.43 13.28
C MET A 112 8.36 3.19 14.15
N PHE A 113 8.23 3.40 15.46
CA PHE A 113 8.25 2.35 16.45
C PHE A 113 7.06 2.47 17.39
N GLU A 114 6.53 1.33 17.80
CA GLU A 114 5.50 1.23 18.82
C GLU A 114 6.07 0.64 20.11
N TRP A 115 5.65 1.20 21.23
CA TRP A 115 6.01 0.70 22.54
C TRP A 115 4.95 -0.30 23.04
N LYS A 116 5.36 -1.56 23.27
CA LYS A 116 4.48 -2.62 23.79
C LYS A 116 5.22 -3.46 24.84
N ASP A 117 4.58 -3.72 25.97
CA ASP A 117 5.11 -4.58 27.06
C ASP A 117 6.54 -4.21 27.50
N GLY A 118 6.83 -2.91 27.61
CA GLY A 118 8.14 -2.42 28.02
C GLY A 118 9.24 -2.56 26.98
N LYS A 119 8.90 -2.83 25.73
CA LYS A 119 9.83 -2.91 24.60
C LYS A 119 9.34 -2.12 23.40
N GLU A 120 10.28 -1.63 22.64
CA GLU A 120 10.05 -0.94 21.38
C GLU A 120 10.10 -1.93 20.21
N TYR A 121 9.13 -1.85 19.31
CA TYR A 121 9.04 -2.67 18.11
C TYR A 121 8.82 -1.78 16.90
N PRO A 122 9.40 -2.09 15.73
CA PRO A 122 9.08 -1.37 14.52
C PRO A 122 7.60 -1.54 14.15
N GLU A 123 6.97 -0.49 13.65
CA GLU A 123 5.59 -0.58 13.16
C GLU A 123 5.46 -1.59 12.03
N VAL A 124 6.47 -1.66 11.14
CA VAL A 124 6.58 -2.63 10.07
C VAL A 124 7.88 -3.41 10.23
N GLU A 125 7.80 -4.72 10.10
CA GLU A 125 8.95 -5.63 10.27
C GLU A 125 9.19 -6.51 9.03
N HIS A 126 8.17 -6.73 8.19
CA HIS A 126 8.27 -7.58 7.01
C HIS A 126 7.88 -6.85 5.74
N TYR A 127 8.63 -7.11 4.66
CA TYR A 127 8.49 -6.48 3.36
C TYR A 127 8.61 -7.56 2.28
N ARG A 128 7.62 -7.66 1.38
CA ARG A 128 7.63 -8.63 0.28
C ARG A 128 6.92 -8.13 -0.96
N TRP A 129 7.37 -8.64 -2.09
CA TRP A 129 6.60 -8.63 -3.33
C TRP A 129 5.81 -9.93 -3.40
N LEU A 130 4.48 -9.84 -3.41
CA LEU A 130 3.58 -10.98 -3.34
C LEU A 130 2.53 -10.93 -4.43
N THR A 131 2.28 -12.07 -5.08
CA THR A 131 1.15 -12.23 -5.99
C THR A 131 -0.16 -12.30 -5.22
N TYR A 132 -1.29 -12.14 -5.93
CA TYR A 132 -2.60 -12.29 -5.30
C TYR A 132 -2.78 -13.65 -4.63
N ASP A 133 -2.31 -14.73 -5.28
CA ASP A 133 -2.42 -16.07 -4.72
C ASP A 133 -1.57 -16.26 -3.46
N GLU A 134 -0.38 -15.70 -3.41
CA GLU A 134 0.49 -15.70 -2.22
C GLU A 134 -0.09 -14.89 -1.05
N LEU A 135 -0.90 -13.87 -1.34
CA LEU A 135 -1.55 -13.03 -0.34
C LEU A 135 -2.78 -13.66 0.30
N LYS A 136 -3.41 -14.63 -0.37
CA LYS A 136 -4.65 -15.27 0.13
C LYS A 136 -4.47 -15.81 1.55
N GLY A 137 -5.41 -15.46 2.42
CA GLY A 137 -5.43 -15.90 3.82
C GLY A 137 -4.54 -15.10 4.78
N SER A 138 -3.67 -14.22 4.28
CA SER A 138 -2.79 -13.39 5.12
C SER A 138 -2.82 -11.89 4.78
N VAL A 139 -3.65 -11.48 3.84
CA VAL A 139 -3.91 -10.08 3.52
C VAL A 139 -5.10 -9.57 4.33
N VAL A 140 -5.05 -8.31 4.75
CA VAL A 140 -6.22 -7.63 5.30
C VAL A 140 -7.32 -7.60 4.24
N ARG A 141 -8.53 -8.09 4.57
CA ARG A 141 -9.61 -8.39 3.63
C ARG A 141 -9.91 -7.27 2.62
N ALA A 142 -10.00 -6.04 3.10
CA ALA A 142 -10.31 -4.90 2.24
C ALA A 142 -9.28 -4.72 1.11
N TYR A 143 -8.00 -4.93 1.41
CA TYR A 143 -6.93 -4.84 0.41
C TYR A 143 -6.94 -6.03 -0.55
N GLY A 144 -7.31 -7.21 -0.09
CA GLY A 144 -7.45 -8.39 -0.94
C GLY A 144 -8.45 -8.17 -2.07
N GLU A 145 -9.59 -7.57 -1.77
CA GLU A 145 -10.61 -7.23 -2.78
C GLU A 145 -10.13 -6.19 -3.79
N ILE A 146 -9.39 -5.17 -3.32
CA ILE A 146 -8.81 -4.15 -4.19
C ILE A 146 -7.75 -4.74 -5.10
N ILE A 147 -6.84 -5.57 -4.57
CA ILE A 147 -5.80 -6.24 -5.35
C ILE A 147 -6.44 -7.12 -6.43
N LYS A 148 -7.50 -7.85 -6.11
CA LYS A 148 -8.25 -8.65 -7.08
C LYS A 148 -8.81 -7.78 -8.22
N GLN A 149 -9.37 -6.62 -7.91
CA GLN A 149 -9.83 -5.67 -8.91
C GLN A 149 -8.69 -5.14 -9.76
N ILE A 150 -7.55 -4.81 -9.16
CA ILE A 150 -6.36 -4.35 -9.86
C ILE A 150 -5.86 -5.39 -10.86
N VAL A 151 -5.76 -6.65 -10.45
CA VAL A 151 -5.37 -7.75 -11.33
C VAL A 151 -6.31 -7.86 -12.53
N LYS A 152 -7.62 -7.72 -12.31
CA LYS A 152 -8.61 -7.73 -13.39
C LYS A 152 -8.47 -6.53 -14.32
N MET A 153 -8.32 -5.33 -13.77
CA MET A 153 -8.14 -4.09 -14.57
C MET A 153 -6.89 -4.17 -15.43
N TYR A 154 -5.81 -4.70 -14.90
CA TYR A 154 -4.57 -4.92 -15.64
C TYR A 154 -4.77 -5.93 -16.78
N SER A 155 -5.41 -7.05 -16.51
CA SER A 155 -5.72 -8.10 -17.48
C SER A 155 -6.61 -7.58 -18.63
N ASP A 156 -7.59 -6.73 -18.30
CA ASP A 156 -8.53 -6.13 -19.25
C ASP A 156 -7.96 -4.90 -19.96
N ASN A 157 -6.74 -4.49 -19.63
CA ASN A 157 -6.06 -3.29 -20.16
C ASN A 157 -6.87 -1.99 -20.01
N VAL A 158 -7.58 -1.83 -18.90
CA VAL A 158 -8.45 -0.66 -18.64
C VAL A 158 -7.78 0.48 -17.86
N TRP A 159 -6.49 0.35 -17.52
CA TRP A 159 -5.72 1.37 -16.81
C TRP A 159 -5.60 2.70 -17.53
N PHE A 160 -5.67 2.65 -18.85
CA PHE A 160 -5.42 3.76 -19.74
C PHE A 160 -6.70 4.39 -20.28
N MET A 161 -7.86 4.11 -19.69
CA MET A 161 -9.07 4.86 -20.02
C MET A 161 -8.92 6.29 -19.48
N PRO A 162 -8.66 7.30 -20.34
CA PRO A 162 -8.77 8.69 -19.92
C PRO A 162 -10.24 8.93 -19.59
N ASN A 163 -10.54 9.37 -18.39
CA ASN A 163 -11.87 9.73 -17.89
C ASN A 163 -12.72 8.61 -17.29
N ILE A 164 -12.24 7.99 -16.22
CA ILE A 164 -13.18 7.76 -15.13
C ILE A 164 -13.17 9.06 -14.33
N LYS A 165 -13.85 10.08 -14.88
CA LYS A 165 -14.19 11.28 -14.15
C LYS A 165 -15.02 10.86 -12.95
N ASP A 166 -14.52 11.15 -11.75
CA ASP A 166 -15.27 11.26 -10.51
C ASP A 166 -16.11 10.06 -10.07
N LYS A 167 -15.65 8.84 -10.31
CA LYS A 167 -16.19 7.72 -9.56
C LYS A 167 -15.15 7.20 -8.61
N THR A 168 -15.07 7.87 -7.48
CA THR A 168 -14.57 7.28 -6.25
C THR A 168 -15.29 5.94 -6.09
N THR A 169 -14.62 4.86 -6.43
CA THR A 169 -15.20 3.53 -6.29
C THR A 169 -15.17 3.18 -4.82
N TYR A 170 -16.27 3.41 -4.12
CA TYR A 170 -16.44 2.90 -2.77
C TYR A 170 -16.58 1.39 -2.88
N VAL A 171 -15.57 0.67 -2.41
CA VAL A 171 -15.67 -0.76 -2.18
C VAL A 171 -16.06 -0.95 -0.71
N ASN A 172 -17.34 -1.31 -0.49
CA ASN A 172 -17.85 -1.63 0.84
C ASN A 172 -17.33 -2.99 1.33
#